data_35dcd717ce661bdf3fdfc72ebe8d96f1
#
_entry.id   35dcd717ce661bdf3fdfc72ebe8d96f1
#
_cell.length_a   1.000
_cell.length_b   1.000
_cell.length_c   1.000
_cell.angle_alpha   90.00
_cell.angle_beta   90.00
_cell.angle_gamma   90.00
#
_symmetry.space_group_name_H-M   'P 1'
#
loop_
_entity.id
_entity.type
_entity.pdbx_description
1 polymer ?
#
loop_
_entity_poly.entity_id
_entity_poly.type
_entity_poly.pdbx_seq_one_letter_code
_entity_poly.pdbx_strand_id
1 'polypeptide(L)' 'MLKYFSTISKARRFAEANCAFQELMIIFDKEVDFDGPAGHKYCVVNQEGINHLDQMNWDYKVLETWD' A
#
# COMPACT_ATOMS: atom_id res chain seq x y z
N MET A 1 -2.25 6.23 -6.38
CA MET A 1 -1.84 6.54 -4.99
C MET A 1 -0.99 5.41 -4.44
N LEU A 2 0.13 5.75 -3.86
CA LEU A 2 1.01 4.83 -3.15
C LEU A 2 1.48 5.54 -1.88
N LYS A 3 1.06 5.04 -0.71
CA LYS A 3 1.41 5.67 0.56
C LYS A 3 1.98 4.62 1.51
N TYR A 4 3.26 4.75 1.88
CA TYR A 4 3.98 3.75 2.67
C TYR A 4 3.96 4.04 4.16
N PHE A 5 3.87 2.97 4.95
CA PHE A 5 3.83 3.05 6.42
C PHE A 5 4.72 1.96 7.02
N SER A 6 5.23 2.23 8.22
CA SER A 6 6.10 1.29 8.92
C SER A 6 5.34 0.14 9.57
N THR A 7 4.05 0.30 9.84
CA THR A 7 3.22 -0.74 10.46
C THR A 7 1.88 -0.87 9.75
N ILE A 8 1.29 -2.06 9.86
CA ILE A 8 -0.05 -2.27 9.29
C ILE A 8 -1.10 -1.44 10.02
N SER A 9 -0.92 -1.17 11.31
CA SER A 9 -1.85 -0.33 12.07
C SER A 9 -1.93 1.07 11.52
N LYS A 10 -0.79 1.64 11.15
CA LYS A 10 -0.75 2.98 10.55
C LYS A 10 -1.40 2.98 9.17
N ALA A 11 -1.15 1.93 8.38
CA ALA A 11 -1.75 1.78 7.06
C ALA A 11 -3.28 1.68 7.17
N ARG A 12 -3.78 0.89 8.11
CA ARG A 12 -5.22 0.74 8.36
C ARG A 12 -5.87 2.05 8.75
N ARG A 13 -5.20 2.82 9.59
CA ARG A 13 -5.72 4.12 10.03
C ARG A 13 -5.87 5.08 8.85
N PHE A 14 -4.90 5.09 7.96
CA PHE A 14 -4.97 5.91 6.75
C PHE A 14 -6.08 5.40 5.81
N ALA A 15 -6.19 4.09 5.61
CA ALA A 15 -7.20 3.50 4.75
C ALA A 15 -8.61 3.82 5.28
N GLU A 16 -8.82 3.68 6.57
CA GLU A 16 -10.11 3.99 7.20
C GLU A 16 -10.52 5.44 6.96
N ALA A 17 -9.57 6.36 7.07
CA ALA A 17 -9.84 7.78 6.90
C ALA A 17 -10.13 8.16 5.45
N ASN A 18 -9.73 7.34 4.48
CA ASN A 18 -9.77 7.71 3.06
C ASN A 18 -10.61 6.79 2.18
N CYS A 19 -11.08 5.65 2.68
CA CYS A 19 -11.78 4.68 1.84
C CYS A 19 -13.19 5.13 1.43
N ALA A 20 -13.72 6.20 2.04
CA ALA A 20 -15.03 6.72 1.66
C ALA A 20 -15.08 7.27 0.23
N PHE A 21 -13.94 7.60 -0.33
CA PHE A 21 -13.86 8.25 -1.63
C PHE A 21 -13.41 7.32 -2.75
N GLN A 22 -12.80 6.21 -2.41
CA GLN A 22 -12.30 5.24 -3.38
C GLN A 22 -11.95 3.93 -2.69
N GLU A 23 -11.99 2.84 -3.44
CA GLU A 23 -11.52 1.57 -2.94
C GLU A 23 -10.01 1.64 -2.71
N LEU A 24 -9.58 1.18 -1.54
CA LEU A 24 -8.17 1.14 -1.18
C LEU A 24 -7.76 -0.27 -0.82
N MET A 25 -6.49 -0.58 -1.01
CA MET A 25 -5.91 -1.85 -0.64
C MET A 25 -4.68 -1.59 0.21
N ILE A 26 -4.43 -2.49 1.16
CA ILE A 26 -3.17 -2.49 1.90
C ILE A 26 -2.36 -3.65 1.37
N ILE A 27 -1.17 -3.34 0.89
CA ILE A 27 -0.25 -4.35 0.37
C ILE A 27 1.02 -4.40 1.21
N PHE A 28 1.66 -5.56 1.22
CA PHE A 28 3.00 -5.71 1.75
C PHE A 28 3.95 -5.67 0.54
N ASP A 29 4.82 -4.67 0.51
CA ASP A 29 5.74 -4.47 -0.59
C ASP A 29 7.02 -5.26 -0.33
N LYS A 30 7.22 -6.32 -1.09
CA LYS A 30 8.34 -7.24 -0.88
C LYS A 30 9.65 -6.69 -1.40
N GLU A 31 9.60 -5.69 -2.27
CA GLU A 31 10.80 -5.16 -2.90
C GLU A 31 11.35 -3.90 -2.25
N VAL A 32 10.54 -3.22 -1.45
CA VAL A 32 11.01 -2.06 -0.70
C VAL A 32 11.79 -2.58 0.49
N ASP A 33 13.09 -2.34 0.53
CA ASP A 33 13.89 -2.84 1.64
C ASP A 33 14.68 -1.75 2.37
N PHE A 34 15.22 -0.74 1.66
CA PHE A 34 16.12 0.18 2.34
C PHE A 34 16.15 1.60 1.78
N ASP A 35 15.64 1.83 0.59
CA ASP A 35 15.75 3.14 -0.05
C ASP A 35 14.76 4.14 0.50
N GLY A 36 13.68 3.66 1.07
CA GLY A 36 12.74 4.50 1.77
C GLY A 36 13.08 4.55 3.25
N PRO A 37 12.21 5.14 4.07
CA PRO A 37 12.34 5.06 5.52
C PRO A 37 12.38 3.59 5.93
N ALA A 38 13.36 3.23 6.77
CA ALA A 38 13.58 1.84 7.17
C ALA A 38 12.29 1.21 7.71
N GLY A 39 11.97 0.02 7.24
CA GLY A 39 10.81 -0.74 7.70
C GLY A 39 9.46 -0.28 7.15
N HIS A 40 9.42 0.67 6.24
CA HIS A 40 8.16 1.13 5.63
C HIS A 40 7.78 0.21 4.47
N LYS A 41 7.17 -0.93 4.80
CA LYS A 41 6.82 -1.96 3.81
C LYS A 41 5.31 -2.12 3.59
N TYR A 42 4.48 -1.46 4.38
CA TYR A 42 3.03 -1.51 4.24
C TYR A 42 2.58 -0.31 3.42
N CYS A 43 1.88 -0.58 2.33
CA CYS A 43 1.49 0.49 1.42
C CYS A 43 -0.02 0.50 1.22
N VAL A 44 -0.61 1.68 1.32
CA VAL A 44 -2.02 1.89 0.94
C VAL A 44 -2.03 2.34 -0.50
N VAL A 45 -2.77 1.61 -1.34
CA VAL A 45 -2.83 1.87 -2.78
C VAL A 45 -4.28 1.89 -3.26
N ASN A 46 -4.54 2.65 -4.32
CA ASN A 46 -5.78 2.53 -5.06
C ASN A 46 -5.55 1.69 -6.31
N GLN A 47 -6.58 1.51 -7.14
CA GLN A 47 -6.45 0.70 -8.35
C GLN A 47 -5.38 1.26 -9.31
N GLU A 48 -5.27 2.56 -9.41
CA GLU A 48 -4.25 3.19 -10.24
C GLU A 48 -2.85 2.85 -9.74
N GLY A 49 -2.63 2.86 -8.42
CA GLY A 49 -1.37 2.46 -7.82
C GLY A 49 -1.04 1.00 -8.09
N ILE A 50 -2.03 0.11 -7.98
CA ILE A 50 -1.86 -1.32 -8.29
C ILE A 50 -1.47 -1.50 -9.76
N ASN A 51 -2.15 -0.81 -10.67
CA ASN A 51 -1.83 -0.90 -12.10
C ASN A 51 -0.39 -0.49 -12.38
N HIS A 52 0.07 0.54 -11.70
CA HIS A 52 1.44 1.02 -11.83
C HIS A 52 2.45 -0.05 -11.39
N LEU A 53 2.20 -0.67 -10.23
CA LEU A 53 3.06 -1.73 -9.73
C LEU A 53 3.07 -2.94 -10.67
N ASP A 54 1.90 -3.31 -11.21
CA ASP A 54 1.79 -4.43 -12.14
C ASP A 54 2.57 -4.16 -13.43
N GLN A 55 2.56 -2.93 -13.92
CA GLN A 55 3.32 -2.55 -15.11
C GLN A 55 4.83 -2.69 -14.90
N MET A 56 5.28 -2.49 -13.66
CA MET A 56 6.70 -2.62 -13.31
C MET A 56 7.08 -4.04 -12.93
N ASN A 57 6.14 -5.00 -12.95
CA ASN A 57 6.36 -6.35 -12.44
C ASN A 57 6.84 -6.34 -11.00
N TRP A 58 6.31 -5.43 -10.20
CA TRP A 58 6.70 -5.26 -8.81
C TRP A 58 6.13 -6.38 -7.95
N ASP A 59 6.94 -6.93 -7.05
CA ASP A 59 6.50 -8.04 -6.19
C ASP A 59 5.88 -7.51 -4.90
N TYR A 60 4.59 -7.77 -4.71
CA TYR A 60 3.84 -7.33 -3.54
C TYR A 60 2.78 -8.38 -3.19
N LYS A 61 2.24 -8.27 -1.99
CA LYS A 61 1.14 -9.14 -1.55
C LYS A 61 -0.01 -8.27 -1.02
N VAL A 62 -1.21 -8.50 -1.53
CA VAL A 62 -2.40 -7.81 -1.01
C VAL A 62 -2.78 -8.43 0.32
N LEU A 63 -2.86 -7.60 1.36
CA LEU A 63 -3.24 -8.02 2.71
C LEU A 63 -4.70 -7.75 3.01
N GLU A 64 -5.20 -6.59 2.63
CA GLU A 64 -6.57 -6.16 2.94
C GLU A 64 -7.13 -5.30 1.81
N THR A 65 -8.44 -5.34 1.66
CA THR A 65 -9.16 -4.45 0.74
C THR A 65 -10.15 -3.63 1.55
N TRP A 66 -10.18 -2.32 1.29
CA TRP A 66 -11.03 -1.35 1.98
C TRP A 66 -11.92 -0.63 0.96
N ASP A 67 -13.22 -0.73 1.12
CA ASP A 67 -14.19 -0.02 0.26
C ASP A 67 -15.23 0.74 1.06
#